data_5e25636de817733f51b7d94e7ec9ee6d
#
_entry.id   5e25636de817733f51b7d94e7ec9ee6d
#
_cell.length_a   1.000
_cell.length_b   1.000
_cell.length_c   1.000
_cell.angle_alpha   90.00
_cell.angle_beta   90.00
_cell.angle_gamma   90.00
#
_symmetry.space_group_name_H-M   'P 1'
#
loop_
_entity.id
_entity.type
_entity.pdbx_description
1 polymer ?
#
loop_
_entity_poly.entity_id
_entity_poly.type
_entity_poly.pdbx_seq_one_letter_code
_entity_poly.pdbx_strand_id
1 'polypeptide(L)'
;MISKQLPFFYQLSSNEIFDIYQDKEGYLWIGTTNGLARYDGFRLQPFRADYKNLNLLTNNSISNIMDNDHYVWIGTWKGLNLYDKQTCKITPFPDARLLDKGINYMAADKEDNIWIGAGNTIYRCNSTASIVKEYDIFGSQQNRHAINFVYQDREGNMWALTGGGLFRYDEKADSFVTYPPLGKNNAPYTMCQDQSGNYWIGTWGEGLWQFFPKKEGEECYKRHHIINSRSGETEPIFYSMTQDNTFGYLWLLSYNELYALQYTEEGTLVSVDIHDLVDTHMMYTKIMKDREGNLWLGSYDMAYTIFFDNSKIDNYPLPQLKKHMGWDANILNLCLDKNDVMWVNQDRYGLCLYDLSQDLFADNSGNNLSNPGEVSIIVKSKLKEGVWISPRYGARVMRMTHQGMKIQLEEDIDLEKQIYNPGNIRDLVEDNKGSLWIFSQSGLYVKRPDNSILLAASSDFPEMSSLTSDREGNIWGVSTDKKVYRLSCIDRNISYELKACIPVLSGQENVNHACIDREGCLWLVSSLGRIFKSDTNKEAFENMALDNQIDDCSVLGLL
;
A
#
# COMPACT_ATOMS: atom_id res chain seq x y z
N MET A 1 -10.00 10.10 -1.28
CA MET A 1 -9.91 9.03 -0.27
C MET A 1 -10.74 7.84 -0.74
N ILE A 2 -10.26 6.63 -0.54
CA ILE A 2 -10.97 5.38 -0.90
C ILE A 2 -10.88 4.44 0.29
N SER A 3 -11.98 3.80 0.68
CA SER A 3 -11.94 2.77 1.72
C SER A 3 -12.01 1.36 1.11
N LYS A 4 -11.30 0.43 1.73
CA LYS A 4 -11.34 -0.99 1.38
C LYS A 4 -11.41 -1.83 2.64
N GLN A 5 -12.16 -2.91 2.56
CA GLN A 5 -12.17 -3.95 3.58
C GLN A 5 -10.88 -4.78 3.47
N LEU A 6 -10.33 -5.19 4.61
CA LEU A 6 -9.18 -6.11 4.63
C LEU A 6 -9.53 -7.39 3.86
N PRO A 7 -8.76 -7.77 2.83
CA PRO A 7 -8.96 -9.06 2.18
C PRO A 7 -8.67 -10.18 3.19
N PHE A 8 -9.37 -11.32 3.03
CA PHE A 8 -9.16 -12.51 3.88
C PHE A 8 -9.48 -12.34 5.37
N PHE A 9 -10.27 -11.31 5.76
CA PHE A 9 -10.69 -11.11 7.16
C PHE A 9 -11.31 -12.37 7.78
N TYR A 10 -11.96 -13.21 6.98
CA TYR A 10 -12.52 -14.51 7.41
C TYR A 10 -11.46 -15.53 7.88
N GLN A 11 -10.17 -15.27 7.64
CA GLN A 11 -9.06 -16.07 8.14
C GLN A 11 -8.56 -15.59 9.52
N LEU A 12 -9.04 -14.44 9.99
CA LEU A 12 -8.75 -14.00 11.34
C LEU A 12 -9.34 -14.98 12.36
N SER A 13 -8.66 -15.11 13.47
CA SER A 13 -9.10 -15.98 14.56
C SER A 13 -10.34 -15.49 15.29
N SER A 14 -10.63 -14.21 15.19
CA SER A 14 -11.84 -13.52 15.63
C SER A 14 -12.00 -12.25 14.80
N ASN A 15 -13.22 -11.83 14.57
CA ASN A 15 -13.53 -10.58 13.88
C ASN A 15 -13.40 -9.36 14.81
N GLU A 16 -13.38 -9.57 16.12
CA GLU A 16 -13.23 -8.52 17.12
C GLU A 16 -11.77 -8.07 17.21
N ILE A 17 -11.45 -6.96 16.56
CA ILE A 17 -10.10 -6.41 16.49
C ILE A 17 -9.90 -5.40 17.61
N PHE A 18 -8.85 -5.55 18.41
CA PHE A 18 -8.50 -4.63 19.50
C PHE A 18 -7.29 -3.76 19.21
N ASP A 19 -6.34 -4.27 18.42
CA ASP A 19 -5.19 -3.48 18.02
C ASP A 19 -4.75 -3.82 16.60
N ILE A 20 -4.25 -2.82 15.90
CA ILE A 20 -3.62 -2.94 14.58
C ILE A 20 -2.31 -2.18 14.67
N TYR A 21 -1.23 -2.80 14.20
CA TYR A 21 0.10 -2.22 14.24
C TYR A 21 0.91 -2.63 13.01
N GLN A 22 1.62 -1.68 12.40
CA GLN A 22 2.59 -1.98 11.33
C GLN A 22 3.99 -1.99 11.92
N ASP A 23 4.71 -3.09 11.79
CA ASP A 23 6.08 -3.21 12.29
C ASP A 23 7.11 -2.54 11.38
N LYS A 24 8.36 -2.49 11.82
CA LYS A 24 9.47 -1.86 11.08
C LYS A 24 9.79 -2.57 9.77
N GLU A 25 9.43 -3.82 9.61
CA GLU A 25 9.57 -4.60 8.37
C GLU A 25 8.40 -4.39 7.39
N GLY A 26 7.31 -3.73 7.83
CA GLY A 26 6.13 -3.44 7.01
C GLY A 26 4.99 -4.44 7.18
N TYR A 27 5.17 -5.50 7.97
CA TYR A 27 4.07 -6.41 8.28
C TYR A 27 3.00 -5.75 9.13
N LEU A 28 1.75 -6.06 8.82
CA LEU A 28 0.63 -5.61 9.62
C LEU A 28 0.25 -6.68 10.64
N TRP A 29 0.29 -6.33 11.90
CA TRP A 29 -0.11 -7.17 13.01
C TRP A 29 -1.52 -6.81 13.46
N ILE A 30 -2.39 -7.80 13.58
CA ILE A 30 -3.79 -7.63 13.93
C ILE A 30 -4.06 -8.43 15.19
N GLY A 31 -4.29 -7.71 16.27
CA GLY A 31 -4.65 -8.28 17.57
C GLY A 31 -6.16 -8.39 17.72
N THR A 32 -6.64 -9.60 18.06
CA THR A 32 -8.07 -9.88 18.23
C THR A 32 -8.37 -10.40 19.64
N THR A 33 -9.65 -10.57 19.96
CA THR A 33 -10.08 -11.24 21.20
C THR A 33 -9.66 -12.72 21.28
N ASN A 34 -9.30 -13.33 20.15
CA ASN A 34 -9.01 -14.77 20.09
C ASN A 34 -7.75 -15.09 19.26
N GLY A 35 -6.71 -14.32 19.41
CA GLY A 35 -5.41 -14.54 18.83
C GLY A 35 -4.86 -13.33 18.10
N LEU A 36 -3.67 -13.51 17.57
CA LEU A 36 -2.90 -12.54 16.79
C LEU A 36 -2.82 -13.03 15.35
N ALA A 37 -2.81 -12.12 14.40
CA ALA A 37 -2.50 -12.43 13.01
C ALA A 37 -1.45 -11.48 12.46
N ARG A 38 -0.55 -11.98 11.61
CA ARG A 38 0.38 -11.17 10.82
C ARG A 38 -0.08 -11.18 9.37
N TYR A 39 -0.21 -10.01 8.78
CA TYR A 39 -0.57 -9.81 7.38
C TYR A 39 0.62 -9.23 6.61
N ASP A 40 0.96 -9.86 5.50
CA ASP A 40 2.10 -9.51 4.65
C ASP A 40 1.70 -8.80 3.34
N GLY A 41 0.44 -8.38 3.23
CA GLY A 41 -0.15 -7.84 2.02
C GLY A 41 -0.93 -8.89 1.20
N PHE A 42 -0.66 -10.18 1.38
CA PHE A 42 -1.25 -11.29 0.63
C PHE A 42 -1.84 -12.40 1.49
N ARG A 43 -1.22 -12.71 2.63
CA ARG A 43 -1.60 -13.83 3.50
C ARG A 43 -1.73 -13.37 4.94
N LEU A 44 -2.67 -13.99 5.64
CA LEU A 44 -2.82 -13.87 7.09
C LEU A 44 -2.21 -15.11 7.75
N GLN A 45 -1.21 -14.89 8.60
CA GLN A 45 -0.62 -15.93 9.45
C GLN A 45 -1.18 -15.80 10.87
N PRO A 46 -2.04 -16.73 11.33
CA PRO A 46 -2.60 -16.68 12.67
C PRO A 46 -1.65 -17.27 13.72
N PHE A 47 -1.68 -16.68 14.93
CA PHE A 47 -0.99 -17.17 16.12
C PHE A 47 -1.99 -17.27 17.28
N ARG A 48 -1.98 -18.37 18.00
CA ARG A 48 -2.88 -18.63 19.12
C ARG A 48 -2.13 -19.23 20.31
N ALA A 49 -2.65 -19.02 21.51
CA ALA A 49 -2.23 -19.74 22.68
C ALA A 49 -2.61 -21.22 22.57
N ASP A 50 -1.69 -22.08 22.95
CA ASP A 50 -1.93 -23.52 23.10
C ASP A 50 -1.47 -23.96 24.49
N TYR A 51 -2.41 -24.47 25.30
CA TYR A 51 -2.11 -24.95 26.64
C TYR A 51 -1.12 -26.14 26.68
N LYS A 52 -0.91 -26.81 25.55
CA LYS A 52 0.07 -27.89 25.40
C LYS A 52 1.46 -27.40 24.96
N ASN A 53 1.55 -26.17 24.49
CA ASN A 53 2.79 -25.57 24.01
C ASN A 53 2.99 -24.19 24.65
N LEU A 54 3.75 -24.16 25.72
CA LEU A 54 4.06 -22.94 26.47
C LEU A 54 4.97 -21.95 25.73
N ASN A 55 5.47 -22.32 24.55
CA ASN A 55 6.28 -21.45 23.68
C ASN A 55 5.41 -20.72 22.64
N LEU A 56 4.19 -20.36 23.02
CA LEU A 56 3.25 -19.57 22.23
C LEU A 56 2.69 -18.43 23.08
N LEU A 57 1.61 -17.79 22.59
CA LEU A 57 0.93 -16.73 23.35
C LEU A 57 0.48 -17.21 24.75
N THR A 58 0.68 -16.37 25.74
CA THR A 58 0.20 -16.62 27.12
C THR A 58 -1.32 -16.52 27.21
N ASN A 59 -1.92 -15.68 26.36
CA ASN A 59 -3.37 -15.46 26.29
C ASN A 59 -3.77 -15.06 24.87
N ASN A 60 -4.96 -15.46 24.43
CA ASN A 60 -5.47 -15.14 23.10
C ASN A 60 -6.03 -13.72 22.97
N SER A 61 -6.37 -13.06 24.04
CA SER A 61 -6.96 -11.72 24.01
C SER A 61 -5.86 -10.68 23.93
N ILE A 62 -5.57 -10.21 22.72
CA ILE A 62 -4.51 -9.24 22.46
C ILE A 62 -5.00 -7.85 22.87
N SER A 63 -4.22 -7.12 23.61
CA SER A 63 -4.55 -5.76 24.05
C SER A 63 -3.76 -4.67 23.35
N ASN A 64 -2.49 -4.92 23.03
CA ASN A 64 -1.64 -3.94 22.37
C ASN A 64 -0.43 -4.60 21.71
N ILE A 65 0.03 -4.02 20.61
CA ILE A 65 1.17 -4.51 19.82
C ILE A 65 2.14 -3.36 19.59
N MET A 66 3.44 -3.63 19.72
CA MET A 66 4.53 -2.69 19.49
C MET A 66 5.74 -3.46 18.97
N ASP A 67 6.66 -2.81 18.26
CA ASP A 67 7.92 -3.44 17.89
C ASP A 67 9.15 -2.60 18.21
N ASN A 68 10.28 -3.28 18.25
CA ASN A 68 11.60 -2.70 18.16
C ASN A 68 12.44 -3.46 17.12
N ASP A 69 13.73 -3.19 17.04
CA ASP A 69 14.59 -3.82 16.02
C ASP A 69 14.71 -5.36 16.17
N HIS A 70 14.46 -5.91 17.36
CA HIS A 70 14.63 -7.33 17.65
C HIS A 70 13.32 -8.10 17.78
N TYR A 71 12.30 -7.47 18.35
CA TYR A 71 11.06 -8.16 18.73
C TYR A 71 9.82 -7.39 18.30
N VAL A 72 8.73 -8.15 18.03
CA VAL A 72 7.39 -7.62 18.17
C VAL A 72 6.89 -7.96 19.56
N TRP A 73 6.53 -6.93 20.33
CA TRP A 73 6.02 -7.01 21.70
C TRP A 73 4.50 -7.16 21.64
N ILE A 74 3.99 -8.21 22.23
CA ILE A 74 2.59 -8.59 22.15
C ILE A 74 2.00 -8.58 23.55
N GLY A 75 1.29 -7.51 23.86
CA GLY A 75 0.53 -7.35 25.10
C GLY A 75 -0.77 -8.13 25.01
N THR A 76 -1.09 -8.82 26.10
CA THR A 76 -2.37 -9.52 26.25
C THR A 76 -3.04 -9.12 27.56
N TRP A 77 -4.32 -9.47 27.72
CA TRP A 77 -5.01 -9.28 29.00
C TRP A 77 -4.41 -10.11 30.14
N LYS A 78 -3.51 -11.05 29.81
CA LYS A 78 -2.81 -11.87 30.80
C LYS A 78 -1.41 -12.20 30.31
N GLY A 79 -0.48 -11.27 30.53
CA GLY A 79 0.93 -11.42 30.23
C GLY A 79 1.39 -10.77 28.94
N LEU A 80 2.70 -10.58 28.87
CA LEU A 80 3.44 -10.05 27.75
C LEU A 80 4.14 -11.18 26.99
N ASN A 81 4.19 -11.10 25.68
CA ASN A 81 4.87 -12.04 24.80
C ASN A 81 5.81 -11.30 23.85
N LEU A 82 6.79 -12.01 23.33
CA LEU A 82 7.76 -11.53 22.36
C LEU A 82 7.73 -12.43 21.13
N TYR A 83 7.55 -11.84 19.96
CA TYR A 83 7.85 -12.49 18.69
C TYR A 83 9.27 -12.07 18.29
N ASP A 84 10.17 -13.03 18.27
CA ASP A 84 11.57 -12.85 17.86
C ASP A 84 11.63 -12.80 16.33
N LYS A 85 12.05 -11.66 15.78
CA LYS A 85 12.07 -11.40 14.33
C LYS A 85 13.09 -12.28 13.59
N GLN A 86 14.17 -12.68 14.26
CA GLN A 86 15.20 -13.53 13.67
C GLN A 86 14.78 -15.00 13.59
N THR A 87 14.18 -15.50 14.68
CA THR A 87 13.78 -16.93 14.75
C THR A 87 12.35 -17.19 14.36
N CYS A 88 11.54 -16.13 14.16
CA CYS A 88 10.11 -16.19 13.86
C CYS A 88 9.29 -16.97 14.89
N LYS A 89 9.68 -16.93 16.18
CA LYS A 89 9.02 -17.64 17.26
C LYS A 89 8.44 -16.69 18.30
N ILE A 90 7.28 -17.05 18.84
CA ILE A 90 6.68 -16.37 19.98
C ILE A 90 7.10 -17.08 21.26
N THR A 91 7.50 -16.29 22.27
CA THR A 91 7.80 -16.77 23.62
C THR A 91 7.16 -15.84 24.65
N PRO A 92 6.76 -16.35 25.82
CA PRO A 92 6.40 -15.50 26.94
C PRO A 92 7.56 -14.58 27.33
N PHE A 93 7.22 -13.38 27.81
CA PHE A 93 8.23 -12.46 28.34
C PHE A 93 9.00 -13.12 29.51
N PRO A 94 10.34 -13.00 29.57
CA PRO A 94 11.14 -13.80 30.51
C PRO A 94 11.02 -13.37 31.97
N ASP A 95 10.46 -12.19 32.28
CA ASP A 95 10.36 -11.68 33.64
C ASP A 95 8.95 -11.93 34.22
N ALA A 96 8.93 -12.56 35.41
CA ALA A 96 7.70 -12.94 36.09
C ALA A 96 6.77 -11.76 36.45
N ARG A 97 7.31 -10.53 36.52
CA ARG A 97 6.53 -9.32 36.81
C ARG A 97 5.48 -9.00 35.76
N LEU A 98 5.69 -9.45 34.50
CA LEU A 98 4.79 -9.20 33.38
C LEU A 98 4.14 -10.47 32.81
N LEU A 99 4.34 -11.65 33.42
CA LEU A 99 3.77 -12.91 32.93
C LEU A 99 2.26 -13.05 33.15
N ASP A 100 1.75 -12.50 34.25
CA ASP A 100 0.32 -12.62 34.61
C ASP A 100 -0.40 -11.27 34.69
N LYS A 101 0.27 -10.17 34.34
CA LYS A 101 -0.36 -8.85 34.35
C LYS A 101 -0.97 -8.53 32.99
N GLY A 102 -2.16 -7.94 32.99
CA GLY A 102 -2.73 -7.35 31.79
C GLY A 102 -1.89 -6.17 31.31
N ILE A 103 -1.54 -6.18 30.04
CA ILE A 103 -0.81 -5.10 29.39
C ILE A 103 -1.84 -4.13 28.83
N ASN A 104 -1.83 -2.89 29.30
CA ASN A 104 -2.80 -1.89 28.88
C ASN A 104 -2.34 -1.16 27.62
N TYR A 105 -1.08 -0.69 27.60
CA TYR A 105 -0.51 0.02 26.47
C TYR A 105 1.02 -0.05 26.46
N MET A 106 1.62 0.08 25.28
CA MET A 106 3.07 0.13 25.09
C MET A 106 3.45 1.26 24.13
N ALA A 107 4.63 1.84 24.35
CA ALA A 107 5.23 2.82 23.44
C ALA A 107 6.74 2.60 23.36
N ALA A 108 7.31 2.75 22.17
CA ALA A 108 8.76 2.79 21.98
C ALA A 108 9.28 4.21 22.22
N ASP A 109 10.48 4.35 22.77
CA ASP A 109 11.20 5.62 22.79
C ASP A 109 12.26 5.69 21.66
N LYS A 110 12.88 6.87 21.50
CA LYS A 110 13.90 7.11 20.46
C LYS A 110 15.17 6.26 20.64
N GLU A 111 15.36 5.68 21.82
CA GLU A 111 16.48 4.81 22.16
C GLU A 111 16.12 3.31 22.02
N ASP A 112 14.97 3.03 21.42
CA ASP A 112 14.44 1.67 21.21
C ASP A 112 14.09 0.91 22.52
N ASN A 113 13.93 1.64 23.64
CA ASN A 113 13.34 1.07 24.83
C ASN A 113 11.82 1.02 24.70
N ILE A 114 11.22 0.01 25.30
CA ILE A 114 9.76 -0.13 25.35
C ILE A 114 9.23 0.23 26.72
N TRP A 115 8.32 1.18 26.76
CA TRP A 115 7.61 1.62 27.95
C TRP A 115 6.25 0.94 28.00
N ILE A 116 5.96 0.24 29.09
CA ILE A 116 4.82 -0.66 29.22
C ILE A 116 3.97 -0.22 30.39
N GLY A 117 2.72 0.14 30.12
CA GLY A 117 1.69 0.32 31.12
C GLY A 117 1.02 -1.01 31.45
N ALA A 118 1.20 -1.52 32.65
CA ALA A 118 0.58 -2.75 33.13
C ALA A 118 -0.08 -2.53 34.49
N GLY A 119 -1.42 -2.57 34.51
CA GLY A 119 -2.20 -2.15 35.67
C GLY A 119 -1.94 -0.68 35.99
N ASN A 120 -1.43 -0.38 37.19
CA ASN A 120 -1.11 0.98 37.64
C ASN A 120 0.40 1.29 37.69
N THR A 121 1.21 0.49 37.02
CA THR A 121 2.67 0.57 37.00
C THR A 121 3.19 0.74 35.59
N ILE A 122 4.24 1.54 35.40
CA ILE A 122 4.98 1.65 34.15
C ILE A 122 6.31 0.90 34.29
N TYR A 123 6.60 0.06 33.30
CA TYR A 123 7.88 -0.64 33.15
C TYR A 123 8.66 -0.07 31.98
N ARG A 124 9.93 0.22 32.18
CA ARG A 124 10.86 0.53 31.07
C ARG A 124 11.70 -0.71 30.81
N CYS A 125 11.62 -1.22 29.59
CA CYS A 125 12.41 -2.34 29.11
C CYS A 125 13.41 -1.86 28.07
N ASN A 126 14.60 -2.47 28.04
CA ASN A 126 15.57 -2.20 26.97
C ASN A 126 15.25 -2.98 25.69
N SER A 127 15.98 -2.71 24.62
CA SER A 127 15.83 -3.35 23.30
C SER A 127 15.96 -4.89 23.33
N THR A 128 16.66 -5.44 24.32
CA THR A 128 16.87 -6.88 24.50
C THR A 128 15.87 -7.53 25.47
N ALA A 129 14.73 -6.90 25.69
CA ALA A 129 13.62 -7.40 26.49
C ALA A 129 13.95 -7.67 27.98
N SER A 130 14.75 -6.79 28.57
CA SER A 130 15.03 -6.80 30.03
C SER A 130 14.40 -5.58 30.69
N ILE A 131 13.69 -5.77 31.80
CA ILE A 131 13.16 -4.66 32.60
C ILE A 131 14.32 -3.89 33.22
N VAL A 132 14.48 -2.63 32.82
CA VAL A 132 15.49 -1.72 33.35
C VAL A 132 14.99 -1.07 34.61
N LYS A 133 13.73 -0.63 34.65
CA LYS A 133 13.13 0.06 35.78
C LYS A 133 11.62 -0.07 35.80
N GLU A 134 11.09 0.03 37.04
CA GLU A 134 9.67 0.06 37.36
C GLU A 134 9.33 1.40 38.02
N TYR A 135 8.26 2.05 37.56
CA TYR A 135 7.82 3.35 38.04
C TYR A 135 6.43 3.24 38.68
N ASP A 136 6.34 3.54 39.96
CA ASP A 136 5.08 3.82 40.64
C ASP A 136 4.79 5.31 40.55
N ILE A 137 3.96 5.69 39.54
CA ILE A 137 3.69 7.10 39.24
C ILE A 137 2.71 7.76 40.24
N PHE A 138 2.03 6.97 41.07
CA PHE A 138 1.06 7.46 42.04
C PHE A 138 1.67 7.66 43.44
N GLY A 139 2.80 7.05 43.72
CA GLY A 139 3.48 7.17 44.99
C GLY A 139 2.55 6.83 46.19
N SER A 140 2.37 7.78 47.10
CA SER A 140 1.52 7.63 48.30
C SER A 140 0.02 7.91 48.04
N GLN A 141 -0.41 8.19 46.84
CA GLN A 141 -1.82 8.44 46.52
C GLN A 141 -2.67 7.19 46.81
N GLN A 142 -3.83 7.39 47.46
CA GLN A 142 -4.73 6.29 47.79
C GLN A 142 -5.48 5.75 46.56
N ASN A 143 -5.82 6.63 45.60
CA ASN A 143 -6.51 6.24 44.37
C ASN A 143 -5.49 5.96 43.27
N ARG A 144 -5.27 4.69 43.00
CA ARG A 144 -4.38 4.22 41.93
C ARG A 144 -5.20 3.82 40.72
N HIS A 145 -5.02 4.52 39.66
CA HIS A 145 -5.72 4.27 38.41
C HIS A 145 -4.86 3.44 37.43
N ALA A 146 -5.51 2.74 36.52
CA ALA A 146 -4.79 2.03 35.46
C ALA A 146 -4.09 3.02 34.53
N ILE A 147 -2.94 2.61 34.01
CA ILE A 147 -2.25 3.30 32.93
C ILE A 147 -3.06 3.04 31.64
N ASN A 148 -3.74 4.06 31.12
CA ASN A 148 -4.56 3.92 29.91
C ASN A 148 -3.71 4.00 28.63
N PHE A 149 -2.70 4.88 28.63
CA PHE A 149 -1.92 5.21 27.46
C PHE A 149 -0.51 5.64 27.83
N VAL A 150 0.47 5.26 27.03
CA VAL A 150 1.85 5.74 27.10
C VAL A 150 2.21 6.28 25.72
N TYR A 151 2.84 7.44 25.67
CA TYR A 151 3.08 8.13 24.39
C TYR A 151 4.41 8.89 24.43
N GLN A 152 5.23 8.73 23.39
CA GLN A 152 6.38 9.61 23.16
C GLN A 152 6.02 10.67 22.13
N ASP A 153 6.20 11.94 22.48
CA ASP A 153 6.03 13.04 21.55
C ASP A 153 7.23 13.22 20.61
N ARG A 154 7.12 14.14 19.65
CA ARG A 154 8.20 14.39 18.65
C ARG A 154 9.45 15.00 19.28
N GLU A 155 9.31 15.70 20.40
CA GLU A 155 10.42 16.26 21.15
C GLU A 155 11.15 15.19 21.98
N GLY A 156 10.56 13.99 22.11
CA GLY A 156 11.10 12.87 22.87
C GLY A 156 10.60 12.78 24.31
N ASN A 157 9.65 13.64 24.73
CA ASN A 157 9.06 13.52 26.05
C ASN A 157 8.15 12.28 26.13
N MET A 158 8.27 11.54 27.21
CA MET A 158 7.42 10.38 27.49
C MET A 158 6.26 10.80 28.39
N TRP A 159 5.05 10.51 27.93
CA TRP A 159 3.80 10.84 28.61
C TRP A 159 3.08 9.58 29.05
N ALA A 160 2.39 9.68 30.20
CA ALA A 160 1.49 8.63 30.70
C ALA A 160 0.13 9.23 31.03
N LEU A 161 -0.92 8.61 30.51
CA LEU A 161 -2.32 8.98 30.69
C LEU A 161 -3.01 7.94 31.56
N THR A 162 -3.74 8.40 32.56
CA THR A 162 -4.43 7.54 33.54
C THR A 162 -5.80 8.09 33.90
N GLY A 163 -6.64 7.31 34.55
CA GLY A 163 -7.87 7.83 35.14
C GLY A 163 -7.65 8.83 36.30
N GLY A 164 -6.41 9.07 36.69
CA GLY A 164 -6.01 10.04 37.71
C GLY A 164 -5.26 11.25 37.18
N GLY A 165 -5.06 11.37 35.87
CA GLY A 165 -4.43 12.53 35.26
C GLY A 165 -3.35 12.24 34.21
N LEU A 166 -2.70 13.31 33.80
CA LEU A 166 -1.60 13.33 32.84
C LEU A 166 -0.27 13.45 33.57
N PHE A 167 0.69 12.64 33.19
CA PHE A 167 2.04 12.61 33.75
C PHE A 167 3.08 12.69 32.63
N ARG A 168 4.22 13.33 32.92
CA ARG A 168 5.39 13.38 32.05
C ARG A 168 6.60 12.80 32.77
N TYR A 169 7.37 12.01 32.05
CA TYR A 169 8.67 11.54 32.54
C TYR A 169 9.69 12.69 32.60
N ASP A 170 10.31 12.87 33.73
CA ASP A 170 11.45 13.77 33.94
C ASP A 170 12.73 12.93 33.96
N GLU A 171 13.53 13.04 32.92
CA GLU A 171 14.77 12.28 32.76
C GLU A 171 15.81 12.60 33.86
N LYS A 172 15.87 13.86 34.32
CA LYS A 172 16.82 14.28 35.34
C LYS A 172 16.48 13.72 36.71
N ALA A 173 15.20 13.69 37.03
CA ALA A 173 14.68 13.13 38.27
C ALA A 173 14.50 11.60 38.20
N ASP A 174 14.55 11.03 36.98
CA ASP A 174 14.23 9.65 36.65
C ASP A 174 12.90 9.20 37.31
N SER A 175 11.87 10.04 37.13
CA SER A 175 10.54 9.87 37.72
C SER A 175 9.47 10.57 36.88
N PHE A 176 8.19 10.23 37.12
CA PHE A 176 7.07 10.91 36.49
C PHE A 176 6.59 12.10 37.34
N VAL A 177 6.36 13.23 36.67
CA VAL A 177 5.78 14.44 37.25
C VAL A 177 4.35 14.63 36.78
N THR A 178 3.45 15.02 37.66
CA THR A 178 2.04 15.23 37.34
C THR A 178 1.80 16.61 36.74
N TYR A 179 0.82 16.71 35.84
CA TYR A 179 0.30 17.96 35.28
C TYR A 179 -1.01 18.39 35.96
N PRO A 180 -1.45 19.65 35.81
CA PRO A 180 -2.72 20.11 36.36
C PRO A 180 -3.89 19.22 35.90
N PRO A 181 -4.95 19.07 36.71
CA PRO A 181 -6.11 18.27 36.38
C PRO A 181 -6.77 18.74 35.07
N LEU A 182 -7.14 17.80 34.22
CA LEU A 182 -7.84 18.04 32.96
C LEU A 182 -9.35 17.91 33.20
N GLY A 183 -10.06 19.01 33.15
CA GLY A 183 -11.51 19.04 33.40
C GLY A 183 -11.91 18.56 34.80
N LYS A 184 -13.18 18.18 34.97
CA LYS A 184 -13.72 17.73 36.26
C LYS A 184 -13.36 16.28 36.60
N ASN A 185 -13.37 15.42 35.59
CA ASN A 185 -13.16 13.97 35.77
C ASN A 185 -11.68 13.57 35.70
N ASN A 186 -10.83 14.46 35.19
CA ASN A 186 -9.38 14.25 35.03
C ASN A 186 -9.02 12.86 34.45
N ALA A 187 -9.73 12.44 33.41
CA ALA A 187 -9.61 11.11 32.82
C ALA A 187 -9.09 11.15 31.36
N PRO A 188 -7.82 11.58 31.12
CA PRO A 188 -7.20 11.48 29.82
C PRO A 188 -7.04 10.01 29.44
N TYR A 189 -7.35 9.68 28.19
CA TYR A 189 -7.39 8.30 27.72
C TYR A 189 -6.48 8.04 26.53
N THR A 190 -6.41 8.95 25.57
CA THR A 190 -5.54 8.86 24.39
C THR A 190 -4.95 10.22 24.06
N MET A 191 -3.80 10.23 23.38
CA MET A 191 -3.08 11.45 23.07
C MET A 191 -2.40 11.32 21.70
N CYS A 192 -2.37 12.40 20.93
CA CYS A 192 -1.51 12.51 19.77
C CYS A 192 -0.98 13.95 19.61
N GLN A 193 0.13 14.10 18.90
CA GLN A 193 0.67 15.38 18.46
C GLN A 193 0.47 15.51 16.95
N ASP A 194 -0.19 16.58 16.50
CA ASP A 194 -0.42 16.84 15.09
C ASP A 194 0.85 17.35 14.36
N GLN A 195 0.78 17.49 13.03
CA GLN A 195 1.92 17.94 12.23
C GLN A 195 2.36 19.37 12.56
N SER A 196 1.45 20.19 13.06
CA SER A 196 1.73 21.56 13.50
C SER A 196 2.32 21.64 14.92
N GLY A 197 2.44 20.50 15.60
CA GLY A 197 2.97 20.41 16.96
C GLY A 197 1.92 20.61 18.06
N ASN A 198 0.62 20.72 17.73
CA ASN A 198 -0.44 20.78 18.73
C ASN A 198 -0.63 19.40 19.35
N TYR A 199 -0.88 19.39 20.67
CA TYR A 199 -1.20 18.16 21.39
C TYR A 199 -2.72 18.06 21.55
N TRP A 200 -3.25 16.89 21.26
CA TRP A 200 -4.66 16.55 21.38
C TRP A 200 -4.83 15.43 22.41
N ILE A 201 -5.78 15.57 23.31
CA ILE A 201 -6.10 14.60 24.34
C ILE A 201 -7.57 14.23 24.24
N GLY A 202 -7.84 12.96 23.98
CA GLY A 202 -9.16 12.37 24.11
C GLY A 202 -9.39 11.87 25.53
N THR A 203 -10.60 12.07 26.04
CA THR A 203 -10.95 11.74 27.42
C THR A 203 -12.07 10.73 27.48
N TRP A 204 -12.23 10.12 28.62
CA TRP A 204 -13.35 9.26 28.95
C TRP A 204 -14.38 10.04 29.79
N GLY A 205 -15.24 10.83 29.11
CA GLY A 205 -16.33 11.55 29.73
C GLY A 205 -16.36 13.07 29.52
N GLU A 206 -15.29 13.69 29.03
CA GLU A 206 -15.24 15.14 28.83
C GLU A 206 -14.84 15.58 27.42
N GLY A 207 -14.81 14.64 26.46
CA GLY A 207 -14.60 14.93 25.04
C GLY A 207 -13.14 15.19 24.67
N LEU A 208 -12.92 16.12 23.76
CA LEU A 208 -11.63 16.44 23.16
C LEU A 208 -11.02 17.72 23.74
N TRP A 209 -9.75 17.65 24.05
CA TRP A 209 -8.98 18.78 24.59
C TRP A 209 -7.71 19.01 23.77
N GLN A 210 -7.37 20.29 23.56
CA GLN A 210 -6.05 20.71 23.09
C GLN A 210 -5.19 21.02 24.31
N PHE A 211 -3.95 20.54 24.30
CA PHE A 211 -3.02 20.66 25.42
C PHE A 211 -1.82 21.54 25.06
N PHE A 212 -1.43 22.41 25.96
CA PHE A 212 -0.34 23.37 25.81
C PHE A 212 0.69 23.16 26.92
N PRO A 213 1.68 22.27 26.75
CA PRO A 213 2.59 21.85 27.82
C PRO A 213 3.49 22.97 28.38
N LYS A 214 3.58 24.11 27.68
CA LYS A 214 4.39 25.27 28.09
C LYS A 214 3.59 26.31 28.91
N LYS A 215 2.27 26.13 29.03
CA LYS A 215 1.42 26.99 29.84
C LYS A 215 1.25 26.40 31.24
N GLU A 216 0.83 27.23 32.20
CA GLU A 216 0.65 26.84 33.59
C GLU A 216 -0.83 26.82 33.99
N GLY A 217 -1.17 26.04 35.00
CA GLY A 217 -2.50 25.93 35.56
C GLY A 217 -3.56 25.48 34.55
N GLU A 218 -4.76 26.00 34.65
CA GLU A 218 -5.88 25.67 33.77
C GLU A 218 -5.68 26.11 32.30
N GLU A 219 -4.79 27.09 32.09
CA GLU A 219 -4.48 27.57 30.74
C GLU A 219 -3.71 26.53 29.89
N CYS A 220 -3.23 25.43 30.50
CA CYS A 220 -2.65 24.30 29.79
C CYS A 220 -3.64 23.64 28.83
N TYR A 221 -4.94 23.83 29.02
CA TYR A 221 -5.97 23.08 28.32
C TYR A 221 -7.01 23.97 27.68
N LYS A 222 -7.46 23.59 26.47
CA LYS A 222 -8.62 24.17 25.78
C LYS A 222 -9.55 23.05 25.35
N ARG A 223 -10.77 23.05 25.86
CA ARG A 223 -11.81 22.08 25.45
C ARG A 223 -12.37 22.43 24.08
N HIS A 224 -12.56 21.42 23.24
CA HIS A 224 -13.27 21.51 21.96
C HIS A 224 -14.58 20.72 22.03
N HIS A 225 -15.68 21.37 21.62
CA HIS A 225 -17.00 20.75 21.61
C HIS A 225 -17.26 20.10 20.26
N ILE A 226 -17.15 18.77 20.21
CA ILE A 226 -17.48 17.98 19.03
C ILE A 226 -18.90 17.46 19.20
N ILE A 227 -19.76 17.75 18.25
CA ILE A 227 -21.17 17.39 18.32
C ILE A 227 -21.38 16.05 17.64
N ASN A 228 -22.04 15.15 18.35
CA ASN A 228 -22.47 13.87 17.79
C ASN A 228 -23.61 14.10 16.80
N SER A 229 -23.47 13.56 15.59
CA SER A 229 -24.40 13.81 14.47
C SER A 229 -25.81 13.26 14.72
N ARG A 230 -25.95 12.22 15.55
CA ARG A 230 -27.24 11.59 15.87
C ARG A 230 -27.95 12.22 17.05
N SER A 231 -27.21 12.45 18.15
CA SER A 231 -27.80 12.95 19.39
C SER A 231 -27.93 14.48 19.44
N GLY A 232 -27.10 15.19 18.65
CA GLY A 232 -26.96 16.65 18.74
C GLY A 232 -26.26 17.13 20.01
N GLU A 233 -25.73 16.22 20.83
CA GLU A 233 -25.03 16.53 22.06
C GLU A 233 -23.51 16.50 21.85
N THR A 234 -22.75 17.10 22.78
CA THR A 234 -21.29 17.05 22.75
C THR A 234 -20.82 15.61 23.01
N GLU A 235 -19.97 15.08 22.12
CA GLU A 235 -19.38 13.75 22.28
C GLU A 235 -18.46 13.71 23.52
N PRO A 236 -18.76 12.84 24.50
CA PRO A 236 -18.02 12.84 25.75
C PRO A 236 -16.77 11.97 25.75
N ILE A 237 -16.64 11.01 24.82
CA ILE A 237 -15.62 9.97 24.88
C ILE A 237 -14.85 9.90 23.55
N PHE A 238 -13.51 9.99 23.65
CA PHE A 238 -12.59 9.67 22.57
C PHE A 238 -11.48 8.78 23.08
N TYR A 239 -11.32 7.59 22.48
CA TYR A 239 -10.41 6.56 22.98
C TYR A 239 -9.30 6.16 22.00
N SER A 240 -9.38 6.57 20.75
CA SER A 240 -8.31 6.37 19.77
C SER A 240 -8.27 7.53 18.79
N MET A 241 -7.08 7.98 18.43
CA MET A 241 -6.93 9.11 17.52
C MET A 241 -5.62 9.06 16.75
N THR A 242 -5.61 9.66 15.58
CA THR A 242 -4.41 9.90 14.76
C THR A 242 -4.64 11.06 13.81
N GLN A 243 -3.57 11.57 13.19
CA GLN A 243 -3.67 12.56 12.11
C GLN A 243 -3.19 11.93 10.81
N ASP A 244 -3.93 12.13 9.71
CA ASP A 244 -3.45 11.74 8.38
C ASP A 244 -2.35 12.69 7.88
N ASN A 245 -1.56 12.22 6.90
CA ASN A 245 -0.45 12.99 6.34
C ASN A 245 -0.87 13.83 5.13
N THR A 246 -2.01 13.53 4.51
CA THR A 246 -2.42 14.07 3.21
C THR A 246 -3.19 15.37 3.37
N PHE A 247 -4.23 15.34 4.18
CA PHE A 247 -5.11 16.49 4.41
C PHE A 247 -4.89 17.14 5.77
N GLY A 248 -4.17 16.46 6.67
CA GLY A 248 -3.93 16.90 8.03
C GLY A 248 -5.18 16.80 8.92
N TYR A 249 -6.18 15.99 8.54
CA TYR A 249 -7.36 15.79 9.36
C TYR A 249 -7.03 15.01 10.63
N LEU A 250 -7.61 15.44 11.73
CA LEU A 250 -7.58 14.71 12.99
C LEU A 250 -8.70 13.67 13.00
N TRP A 251 -8.34 12.40 12.99
CA TRP A 251 -9.28 11.28 13.03
C TRP A 251 -9.47 10.80 14.47
N LEU A 252 -10.71 10.65 14.87
CA LEU A 252 -11.11 10.38 16.25
C LEU A 252 -12.14 9.25 16.30
N LEU A 253 -11.93 8.30 17.18
CA LEU A 253 -12.91 7.26 17.49
C LEU A 253 -13.64 7.56 18.79
N SER A 254 -14.98 7.53 18.72
CA SER A 254 -15.86 7.47 19.87
C SER A 254 -16.67 6.18 19.88
N TYR A 255 -17.46 5.93 20.93
CA TYR A 255 -18.38 4.79 20.96
C TYR A 255 -19.44 4.83 19.86
N ASN A 256 -19.80 6.02 19.43
CA ASN A 256 -20.97 6.22 18.61
C ASN A 256 -20.64 6.59 17.18
N GLU A 257 -19.43 7.12 16.94
CA GLU A 257 -19.11 7.72 15.65
C GLU A 257 -17.61 7.83 15.41
N LEU A 258 -17.21 7.72 14.15
CA LEU A 258 -15.88 8.06 13.63
C LEU A 258 -15.92 9.49 13.11
N TYR A 259 -15.00 10.32 13.56
CA TYR A 259 -14.87 11.70 13.15
C TYR A 259 -13.60 11.95 12.35
N ALA A 260 -13.69 12.76 11.30
CA ALA A 260 -12.57 13.42 10.67
C ALA A 260 -12.73 14.94 10.87
N LEU A 261 -11.77 15.59 11.50
CA LEU A 261 -11.83 16.98 11.87
C LEU A 261 -10.68 17.77 11.24
N GLN A 262 -11.00 18.92 10.65
CA GLN A 262 -10.00 19.87 10.17
C GLN A 262 -9.80 20.97 11.21
N TYR A 263 -8.54 21.22 11.59
CA TYR A 263 -8.18 22.35 12.43
C TYR A 263 -7.95 23.58 11.56
N THR A 264 -8.72 24.63 11.79
CA THR A 264 -8.67 25.85 10.99
C THR A 264 -7.66 26.84 11.55
N GLU A 265 -7.25 27.82 10.74
CA GLU A 265 -6.38 28.92 11.17
C GLU A 265 -7.00 29.78 12.28
N GLU A 266 -8.32 29.80 12.35
CA GLU A 266 -9.09 30.51 13.40
C GLU A 266 -9.05 29.78 14.75
N GLY A 267 -8.43 28.61 14.83
CA GLY A 267 -8.30 27.80 16.05
C GLY A 267 -9.57 27.04 16.44
N THR A 268 -10.38 26.66 15.45
CA THR A 268 -11.57 25.82 15.59
C THR A 268 -11.42 24.49 14.87
N LEU A 269 -12.19 23.49 15.28
CA LEU A 269 -12.29 22.20 14.60
C LEU A 269 -13.60 22.15 13.82
N VAL A 270 -13.51 21.79 12.54
CA VAL A 270 -14.65 21.63 11.64
C VAL A 270 -14.74 20.17 11.21
N SER A 271 -15.93 19.60 11.28
CA SER A 271 -16.19 18.22 10.85
C SER A 271 -16.10 18.11 9.33
N VAL A 272 -15.43 17.08 8.85
CA VAL A 272 -15.31 16.70 7.43
C VAL A 272 -16.29 15.57 7.18
N ASP A 273 -17.08 15.68 6.11
CA ASP A 273 -17.99 14.61 5.70
C ASP A 273 -17.21 13.44 5.12
N ILE A 274 -17.38 12.26 5.74
CA ILE A 274 -16.72 11.01 5.37
C ILE A 274 -17.71 9.85 5.21
N HIS A 275 -19.02 10.13 5.16
CA HIS A 275 -20.07 9.09 5.10
C HIS A 275 -19.98 8.21 3.86
N ASP A 276 -19.48 8.74 2.74
CA ASP A 276 -19.29 8.00 1.51
C ASP A 276 -18.06 7.05 1.54
N LEU A 277 -17.19 7.20 2.55
CA LEU A 277 -15.97 6.39 2.68
C LEU A 277 -16.18 5.15 3.52
N VAL A 278 -16.80 5.33 4.68
CA VAL A 278 -16.99 4.27 5.69
C VAL A 278 -18.30 4.51 6.43
N ASP A 279 -18.86 3.45 7.00
CA ASP A 279 -19.97 3.61 7.94
C ASP A 279 -19.44 4.29 9.21
N THR A 280 -19.66 5.59 9.31
CA THR A 280 -19.19 6.40 10.44
C THR A 280 -19.84 5.99 11.76
N HIS A 281 -20.93 5.27 11.73
CA HIS A 281 -21.68 4.80 12.90
C HIS A 281 -21.37 3.37 13.31
N MET A 282 -20.44 2.72 12.61
CA MET A 282 -19.91 1.44 13.05
C MET A 282 -19.03 1.65 14.28
N MET A 283 -19.09 0.71 15.21
CA MET A 283 -18.23 0.74 16.40
C MET A 283 -16.82 0.28 16.05
N TYR A 284 -15.96 1.23 15.76
CA TYR A 284 -14.53 0.98 15.56
C TYR A 284 -13.83 0.90 16.92
N THR A 285 -12.81 0.09 17.01
CA THR A 285 -12.04 -0.16 18.25
C THR A 285 -10.68 0.48 18.21
N LYS A 286 -10.07 0.58 17.03
CA LYS A 286 -8.73 1.12 16.85
C LYS A 286 -8.62 1.88 15.54
N ILE A 287 -7.89 3.00 15.57
CA ILE A 287 -7.38 3.66 14.38
C ILE A 287 -5.86 3.71 14.43
N MET A 288 -5.22 3.36 13.31
CA MET A 288 -3.77 3.37 13.17
C MET A 288 -3.40 3.94 11.79
N LYS A 289 -2.34 4.72 11.75
CA LYS A 289 -1.75 5.20 10.49
C LYS A 289 -0.53 4.34 10.16
N ASP A 290 -0.50 3.78 8.95
CA ASP A 290 0.66 3.05 8.43
C ASP A 290 1.76 4.02 7.95
N ARG A 291 2.89 3.48 7.51
CA ARG A 291 4.04 4.27 7.04
C ARG A 291 3.78 4.95 5.71
N GLU A 292 2.92 4.37 4.88
CA GLU A 292 2.49 4.91 3.61
C GLU A 292 1.49 6.06 3.80
N GLY A 293 1.02 6.26 5.04
CA GLY A 293 0.07 7.30 5.41
C GLY A 293 -1.38 6.86 5.34
N ASN A 294 -1.68 5.60 5.01
CA ASN A 294 -3.04 5.08 5.02
C ASN A 294 -3.55 4.87 6.44
N LEU A 295 -4.85 4.93 6.63
CA LEU A 295 -5.48 4.67 7.91
C LEU A 295 -6.09 3.27 7.95
N TRP A 296 -5.82 2.55 9.03
CA TRP A 296 -6.42 1.27 9.34
C TRP A 296 -7.41 1.43 10.47
N LEU A 297 -8.61 0.89 10.27
CA LEU A 297 -9.71 0.90 11.23
C LEU A 297 -10.04 -0.53 11.63
N GLY A 298 -9.85 -0.86 12.88
CA GLY A 298 -10.34 -2.11 13.48
C GLY A 298 -11.77 -1.91 14.00
N SER A 299 -12.61 -2.93 13.93
CA SER A 299 -13.94 -2.94 14.51
C SER A 299 -14.23 -4.27 15.20
N TYR A 300 -15.41 -4.43 15.76
CA TYR A 300 -15.88 -5.72 16.30
C TYR A 300 -16.20 -6.75 15.21
N ASP A 301 -16.34 -6.31 13.95
CA ASP A 301 -16.75 -7.21 12.86
C ASP A 301 -15.66 -7.39 11.81
N MET A 302 -14.78 -6.40 11.59
CA MET A 302 -13.77 -6.43 10.53
C MET A 302 -12.75 -5.30 10.61
N ALA A 303 -11.77 -5.32 9.70
CA ALA A 303 -10.84 -4.22 9.47
C ALA A 303 -11.10 -3.52 8.14
N TYR A 304 -10.96 -2.21 8.14
CA TYR A 304 -11.00 -1.35 6.96
C TYR A 304 -9.68 -0.60 6.80
N THR A 305 -9.34 -0.27 5.57
CA THR A 305 -8.25 0.64 5.26
C THR A 305 -8.78 1.83 4.48
N ILE A 306 -8.44 3.04 4.89
CA ILE A 306 -8.68 4.26 4.14
C ILE A 306 -7.37 4.65 3.46
N PHE A 307 -7.36 4.60 2.15
CA PHE A 307 -6.25 5.05 1.33
C PHE A 307 -6.42 6.53 1.00
N PHE A 308 -5.38 7.29 1.27
CA PHE A 308 -5.28 8.66 0.78
C PHE A 308 -4.62 8.62 -0.58
N ASP A 309 -5.21 9.31 -1.54
CA ASP A 309 -4.78 9.31 -2.93
C ASP A 309 -3.47 10.10 -3.12
N ASN A 310 -2.40 9.60 -2.52
CA ASN A 310 -1.01 9.95 -2.80
C ASN A 310 -0.29 8.84 -3.56
N SER A 311 -0.94 7.70 -3.77
CA SER A 311 -0.37 6.64 -4.56
C SER A 311 -0.42 7.05 -6.04
N LYS A 312 0.71 7.05 -6.69
CA LYS A 312 0.83 7.09 -8.17
C LYS A 312 0.16 5.87 -8.83
N ILE A 313 -0.63 5.10 -8.08
CA ILE A 313 -1.33 3.89 -8.51
C ILE A 313 -2.82 4.12 -8.27
N ASP A 314 -3.53 4.44 -9.33
CA ASP A 314 -4.98 4.49 -9.33
C ASP A 314 -5.53 3.06 -9.36
N ASN A 315 -6.25 2.68 -8.32
CA ASN A 315 -7.02 1.45 -8.33
C ASN A 315 -8.38 1.75 -8.97
N TYR A 316 -8.58 1.30 -10.18
CA TYR A 316 -9.89 1.33 -10.82
C TYR A 316 -10.63 0.02 -10.50
N PRO A 317 -11.56 0.00 -9.53
CA PRO A 317 -12.52 -1.08 -9.48
C PRO A 317 -13.34 -0.98 -10.75
N LEU A 318 -13.33 -2.00 -11.59
CA LEU A 318 -14.12 -2.06 -12.81
C LEU A 318 -15.43 -2.82 -12.53
N PRO A 319 -16.41 -2.26 -11.76
CA PRO A 319 -17.62 -2.98 -11.36
C PRO A 319 -18.48 -3.33 -12.56
N GLN A 320 -18.48 -2.50 -13.59
CA GLN A 320 -19.16 -2.78 -14.85
C GLN A 320 -18.49 -3.96 -15.58
N LEU A 321 -17.17 -4.00 -15.60
CA LEU A 321 -16.41 -5.10 -16.16
C LEU A 321 -16.71 -6.40 -15.41
N LYS A 322 -16.67 -6.38 -14.07
CA LYS A 322 -16.97 -7.52 -13.21
C LYS A 322 -18.41 -8.02 -13.38
N LYS A 323 -19.37 -7.12 -13.60
CA LYS A 323 -20.77 -7.46 -13.81
C LYS A 323 -21.02 -8.17 -15.13
N HIS A 324 -20.26 -7.80 -16.19
CA HIS A 324 -20.40 -8.38 -17.53
C HIS A 324 -19.54 -9.63 -17.74
N MET A 325 -18.36 -9.71 -17.12
CA MET A 325 -17.40 -10.80 -17.31
C MET A 325 -17.66 -12.05 -16.47
N GLY A 326 -18.39 -11.93 -15.36
CA GLY A 326 -18.40 -13.02 -14.37
C GLY A 326 -17.02 -13.23 -13.73
N TRP A 327 -16.84 -14.34 -12.98
CA TRP A 327 -15.62 -14.62 -12.21
C TRP A 327 -14.50 -15.27 -13.04
N ASP A 328 -14.74 -15.64 -14.31
CA ASP A 328 -13.91 -16.55 -15.10
C ASP A 328 -13.15 -15.89 -16.26
N ALA A 329 -13.22 -14.58 -16.43
CA ALA A 329 -12.54 -13.90 -17.54
C ALA A 329 -11.23 -13.24 -17.08
N ASN A 330 -10.13 -13.58 -17.76
CA ASN A 330 -8.82 -12.99 -17.51
C ASN A 330 -8.60 -11.77 -18.42
N ILE A 331 -8.04 -10.71 -17.85
CA ILE A 331 -7.52 -9.59 -18.62
C ILE A 331 -6.13 -9.98 -19.11
N LEU A 332 -5.94 -9.96 -20.40
CA LEU A 332 -4.67 -10.33 -21.03
C LEU A 332 -3.78 -9.12 -21.27
N ASN A 333 -4.36 -7.99 -21.67
CA ASN A 333 -3.65 -6.75 -21.94
C ASN A 333 -4.53 -5.53 -21.67
N LEU A 334 -3.89 -4.42 -21.31
CA LEU A 334 -4.49 -3.10 -21.12
C LEU A 334 -3.69 -2.05 -21.89
N CYS A 335 -4.37 -1.04 -22.41
CA CYS A 335 -3.72 0.12 -22.99
C CYS A 335 -4.61 1.35 -22.86
N LEU A 336 -4.06 2.45 -22.35
CA LEU A 336 -4.75 3.74 -22.28
C LEU A 336 -4.43 4.57 -23.52
N ASP A 337 -5.45 4.97 -24.28
CA ASP A 337 -5.25 5.81 -25.44
C ASP A 337 -5.10 7.31 -25.08
N LYS A 338 -5.08 8.19 -26.09
CA LYS A 338 -4.90 9.64 -25.89
C LYS A 338 -6.14 10.34 -25.34
N ASN A 339 -7.29 9.68 -25.38
CA ASN A 339 -8.57 10.24 -24.96
C ASN A 339 -9.00 9.70 -23.57
N ASP A 340 -8.05 9.11 -22.82
CA ASP A 340 -8.26 8.47 -21.53
C ASP A 340 -9.28 7.32 -21.58
N VAL A 341 -9.45 6.69 -22.76
CA VAL A 341 -10.21 5.46 -22.93
C VAL A 341 -9.27 4.27 -22.79
N MET A 342 -9.60 3.38 -21.86
CA MET A 342 -8.86 2.14 -21.64
C MET A 342 -9.33 1.05 -22.60
N TRP A 343 -8.41 0.52 -23.38
CA TRP A 343 -8.59 -0.65 -24.22
C TRP A 343 -8.27 -1.89 -23.39
N VAL A 344 -9.24 -2.78 -23.23
CA VAL A 344 -9.16 -3.97 -22.41
C VAL A 344 -9.29 -5.20 -23.30
N ASN A 345 -8.27 -6.04 -23.32
CA ASN A 345 -8.32 -7.31 -24.01
C ASN A 345 -8.58 -8.45 -23.02
N GLN A 346 -9.55 -9.27 -23.33
CA GLN A 346 -10.02 -10.37 -22.49
C GLN A 346 -9.98 -11.70 -23.23
N ASP A 347 -9.66 -12.78 -22.52
CA ASP A 347 -9.49 -14.11 -23.12
C ASP A 347 -10.75 -14.67 -23.81
N ARG A 348 -11.96 -14.26 -23.38
CA ARG A 348 -13.24 -14.77 -23.93
C ARG A 348 -14.05 -13.75 -24.71
N TYR A 349 -13.88 -12.48 -24.43
CA TYR A 349 -14.72 -11.42 -24.98
C TYR A 349 -14.00 -10.52 -26.00
N GLY A 350 -12.69 -10.74 -26.17
CA GLY A 350 -11.88 -9.94 -27.07
C GLY A 350 -11.67 -8.51 -26.57
N LEU A 351 -11.72 -7.56 -27.49
CA LEU A 351 -11.35 -6.17 -27.24
C LEU A 351 -12.58 -5.36 -26.78
N CYS A 352 -12.48 -4.77 -25.59
CA CYS A 352 -13.49 -3.92 -24.97
C CYS A 352 -12.94 -2.53 -24.70
N LEU A 353 -13.81 -1.54 -24.52
CA LEU A 353 -13.45 -0.18 -24.15
C LEU A 353 -14.01 0.20 -22.77
N TYR A 354 -13.25 0.97 -22.02
CA TYR A 354 -13.67 1.55 -20.76
C TYR A 354 -13.25 3.03 -20.69
N ASP A 355 -14.24 3.91 -20.63
CA ASP A 355 -14.02 5.35 -20.43
C ASP A 355 -13.87 5.62 -18.94
N LEU A 356 -12.66 5.99 -18.53
CA LEU A 356 -12.32 6.25 -17.12
C LEU A 356 -13.03 7.49 -16.57
N SER A 357 -13.30 8.47 -17.43
CA SER A 357 -13.91 9.75 -17.03
C SER A 357 -15.41 9.65 -16.77
N GLN A 358 -16.08 8.74 -17.47
CA GLN A 358 -17.54 8.57 -17.43
C GLN A 358 -17.97 7.29 -16.73
N ASP A 359 -17.03 6.48 -16.26
CA ASP A 359 -17.28 5.12 -15.71
C ASP A 359 -18.16 4.28 -16.67
N LEU A 360 -17.87 4.36 -17.96
CA LEU A 360 -18.66 3.71 -19.00
C LEU A 360 -17.90 2.56 -19.64
N PHE A 361 -18.48 1.36 -19.59
CA PHE A 361 -17.95 0.16 -20.24
C PHE A 361 -18.74 -0.17 -21.51
N ALA A 362 -18.03 -0.50 -22.58
CA ALA A 362 -18.62 -1.00 -23.83
C ALA A 362 -18.02 -2.34 -24.22
N ASP A 363 -18.87 -3.35 -24.22
CA ASP A 363 -18.60 -4.65 -24.81
C ASP A 363 -18.72 -4.54 -26.34
N ASN A 364 -17.63 -4.76 -27.04
CA ASN A 364 -17.58 -4.76 -28.50
C ASN A 364 -17.54 -6.17 -29.12
N SER A 365 -17.77 -7.21 -28.33
CA SER A 365 -17.70 -8.62 -28.76
C SER A 365 -18.62 -8.99 -29.92
N GLY A 366 -19.73 -8.29 -30.07
CA GLY A 366 -20.67 -8.46 -31.20
C GLY A 366 -20.25 -7.78 -32.51
N ASN A 367 -19.16 -7.03 -32.56
CA ASN A 367 -18.67 -6.35 -33.73
C ASN A 367 -17.64 -7.23 -34.45
N ASN A 368 -17.97 -7.74 -35.63
CA ASN A 368 -17.08 -8.60 -36.45
C ASN A 368 -15.71 -7.95 -36.75
N LEU A 369 -15.61 -6.62 -36.70
CA LEU A 369 -14.35 -5.88 -36.88
C LEU A 369 -13.54 -5.79 -35.60
N SER A 370 -14.18 -5.89 -34.43
CA SER A 370 -13.57 -5.75 -33.10
C SER A 370 -13.12 -7.08 -32.49
N ASN A 371 -13.39 -8.19 -33.19
CA ASN A 371 -12.89 -9.50 -32.76
C ASN A 371 -11.83 -10.02 -33.74
N PRO A 372 -10.60 -9.48 -33.69
CA PRO A 372 -9.50 -9.95 -34.53
C PRO A 372 -8.98 -11.35 -34.12
N GLY A 373 -9.71 -12.06 -33.31
CA GLY A 373 -9.26 -13.22 -32.58
C GLY A 373 -8.65 -12.82 -31.21
N GLU A 374 -8.02 -13.75 -30.53
CA GLU A 374 -7.25 -13.44 -29.31
C GLU A 374 -6.16 -12.42 -29.65
N VAL A 375 -6.24 -11.22 -29.07
CA VAL A 375 -5.21 -10.19 -29.21
C VAL A 375 -4.07 -10.52 -28.26
N SER A 376 -2.82 -10.51 -28.73
CA SER A 376 -1.66 -10.74 -27.89
C SER A 376 -0.95 -9.45 -27.48
N ILE A 377 -1.08 -8.40 -28.29
CA ILE A 377 -0.34 -7.15 -28.10
C ILE A 377 -1.28 -5.97 -28.34
N ILE A 378 -1.23 -4.99 -27.43
CA ILE A 378 -1.88 -3.69 -27.59
C ILE A 378 -0.86 -2.61 -27.25
N VAL A 379 -0.64 -1.67 -28.18
CA VAL A 379 0.32 -0.57 -27.98
C VAL A 379 -0.33 0.75 -28.39
N LYS A 380 -0.18 1.76 -27.55
CA LYS A 380 -0.66 3.12 -27.84
C LYS A 380 -0.02 3.69 -29.10
N SER A 381 -0.82 4.22 -30.02
CA SER A 381 -0.28 4.96 -31.15
C SER A 381 0.26 6.33 -30.69
N LYS A 382 1.52 6.64 -31.05
CA LYS A 382 2.17 7.89 -30.65
C LYS A 382 1.75 9.10 -31.45
N LEU A 383 1.57 8.93 -32.75
CA LEU A 383 1.26 10.05 -33.65
C LEU A 383 -0.22 10.16 -34.02
N LYS A 384 -0.91 9.03 -34.12
CA LYS A 384 -2.31 8.96 -34.51
C LYS A 384 -3.21 8.65 -33.32
N GLU A 385 -4.51 8.73 -33.51
CA GLU A 385 -5.48 8.28 -32.50
C GLU A 385 -5.57 6.75 -32.47
N GLY A 386 -5.92 6.20 -31.29
CA GLY A 386 -6.16 4.79 -31.08
C GLY A 386 -4.92 4.00 -30.70
N VAL A 387 -4.98 2.70 -30.97
CA VAL A 387 -3.98 1.71 -30.57
C VAL A 387 -3.58 0.80 -31.73
N TRP A 388 -2.34 0.33 -31.70
CA TRP A 388 -1.88 -0.76 -32.52
C TRP A 388 -2.13 -2.09 -31.80
N ILE A 389 -2.67 -3.07 -32.53
CA ILE A 389 -2.91 -4.41 -31.98
C ILE A 389 -2.33 -5.49 -32.90
N SER A 390 -2.01 -6.64 -32.33
CA SER A 390 -1.70 -7.85 -33.06
C SER A 390 -2.46 -9.05 -32.48
N PRO A 391 -3.07 -9.89 -33.34
CA PRO A 391 -3.62 -11.17 -32.93
C PRO A 391 -2.54 -12.11 -32.38
N ARG A 392 -2.94 -13.05 -31.55
CA ARG A 392 -2.05 -14.09 -30.98
C ARG A 392 -1.43 -14.99 -32.04
N TYR A 393 -2.14 -15.19 -33.15
CA TYR A 393 -1.71 -16.05 -34.23
C TYR A 393 -1.70 -15.28 -35.55
N GLY A 394 -0.67 -15.57 -36.39
CA GLY A 394 -0.43 -14.92 -37.66
C GLY A 394 0.41 -13.65 -37.53
N ALA A 395 0.66 -13.04 -38.69
CA ALA A 395 1.55 -11.89 -38.82
C ALA A 395 0.77 -10.64 -39.25
N ARG A 396 -0.30 -10.34 -38.52
CA ARG A 396 -1.19 -9.22 -38.83
C ARG A 396 -1.07 -8.14 -37.75
N VAL A 397 -0.97 -6.89 -38.17
CA VAL A 397 -0.95 -5.71 -37.28
C VAL A 397 -2.04 -4.74 -37.70
N MET A 398 -2.87 -4.33 -36.78
CA MET A 398 -4.00 -3.46 -37.05
C MET A 398 -3.94 -2.22 -36.18
N ARG A 399 -4.32 -1.06 -36.78
CA ARG A 399 -4.57 0.14 -35.99
C ARG A 399 -6.06 0.30 -35.77
N MET A 400 -6.45 0.32 -34.51
CA MET A 400 -7.83 0.50 -34.10
C MET A 400 -8.02 1.88 -33.48
N THR A 401 -9.17 2.48 -33.76
CA THR A 401 -9.66 3.71 -33.13
C THR A 401 -11.05 3.47 -32.55
N HIS A 402 -11.62 4.46 -31.91
CA HIS A 402 -13.01 4.42 -31.47
C HIS A 402 -13.75 5.71 -31.81
N GLN A 403 -15.05 5.58 -32.06
CA GLN A 403 -15.98 6.70 -32.14
C GLN A 403 -17.03 6.56 -31.03
N GLY A 404 -16.97 7.45 -30.03
CA GLY A 404 -17.62 7.17 -28.78
C GLY A 404 -17.03 5.88 -28.17
N MET A 405 -17.87 4.93 -27.80
CA MET A 405 -17.46 3.62 -27.25
C MET A 405 -17.51 2.48 -28.28
N LYS A 406 -17.45 2.79 -29.60
CA LYS A 406 -17.49 1.79 -30.67
C LYS A 406 -16.16 1.72 -31.40
N ILE A 407 -15.55 0.54 -31.41
CA ILE A 407 -14.26 0.26 -32.06
C ILE A 407 -14.40 0.31 -33.60
N GLN A 408 -13.39 0.89 -34.24
CA GLN A 408 -13.25 1.00 -35.68
C GLN A 408 -11.86 0.58 -36.14
N LEU A 409 -11.78 -0.11 -37.30
CA LEU A 409 -10.52 -0.49 -37.91
C LEU A 409 -10.08 0.63 -38.88
N GLU A 410 -8.88 1.16 -38.69
CA GLU A 410 -8.30 2.22 -39.49
C GLU A 410 -7.21 1.75 -40.45
N GLU A 411 -6.33 0.90 -39.98
CA GLU A 411 -5.24 0.33 -40.77
C GLU A 411 -5.15 -1.18 -40.53
N ASP A 412 -4.84 -1.91 -41.59
CA ASP A 412 -4.71 -3.36 -41.59
C ASP A 412 -3.46 -3.77 -42.38
N ILE A 413 -2.47 -4.27 -41.68
CA ILE A 413 -1.16 -4.67 -42.21
C ILE A 413 -1.04 -6.17 -42.07
N ASP A 414 -1.12 -6.85 -43.19
CA ASP A 414 -0.93 -8.29 -43.29
C ASP A 414 0.50 -8.55 -43.82
N LEU A 415 1.41 -8.91 -42.93
CA LEU A 415 2.80 -9.16 -43.32
C LEU A 415 2.95 -10.38 -44.18
N GLU A 416 2.07 -11.37 -44.10
CA GLU A 416 2.13 -12.60 -44.91
C GLU A 416 1.95 -12.32 -46.40
N LYS A 417 1.29 -11.19 -46.77
CA LYS A 417 1.16 -10.77 -48.15
C LYS A 417 2.43 -10.16 -48.75
N GLN A 418 3.35 -9.72 -47.91
CA GLN A 418 4.54 -8.99 -48.32
C GLN A 418 5.84 -9.73 -48.02
N ILE A 419 5.80 -10.66 -47.09
CA ILE A 419 6.96 -11.35 -46.53
C ILE A 419 6.67 -12.86 -46.48
N TYR A 420 7.65 -13.64 -46.86
CA TYR A 420 7.55 -15.10 -46.80
C TYR A 420 7.74 -15.57 -45.34
N ASN A 421 6.72 -16.22 -44.80
CA ASN A 421 6.70 -16.84 -43.46
C ASN A 421 7.20 -15.93 -42.31
N PRO A 422 6.56 -14.79 -42.07
CA PRO A 422 6.98 -13.86 -40.99
C PRO A 422 6.78 -14.44 -39.60
N GLY A 423 5.94 -15.47 -39.44
CA GLY A 423 5.60 -16.06 -38.13
C GLY A 423 4.76 -15.12 -37.27
N ASN A 424 4.50 -15.53 -36.04
CA ASN A 424 3.68 -14.73 -35.12
C ASN A 424 4.44 -13.47 -34.64
N ILE A 425 3.70 -12.38 -34.47
CA ILE A 425 4.19 -11.12 -33.91
C ILE A 425 4.39 -11.33 -32.41
N ARG A 426 5.53 -10.91 -31.88
CA ARG A 426 5.89 -11.03 -30.47
C ARG A 426 5.87 -9.70 -29.72
N ASP A 427 6.19 -8.61 -30.42
CA ASP A 427 6.15 -7.27 -29.84
C ASP A 427 6.04 -6.17 -30.89
N LEU A 428 5.52 -4.99 -30.48
CA LEU A 428 5.29 -3.82 -31.32
C LEU A 428 5.71 -2.56 -30.57
N VAL A 429 6.32 -1.61 -31.28
CA VAL A 429 6.54 -0.26 -30.75
C VAL A 429 6.52 0.78 -31.87
N GLU A 430 5.90 1.93 -31.66
CA GLU A 430 5.89 3.05 -32.62
C GLU A 430 6.93 4.09 -32.18
N ASP A 431 7.77 4.56 -33.12
CA ASP A 431 8.71 5.62 -32.85
C ASP A 431 8.08 7.03 -33.01
N ASN A 432 8.81 8.09 -32.62
CA ASN A 432 8.32 9.46 -32.72
C ASN A 432 8.25 9.99 -34.16
N LYS A 433 8.70 9.21 -35.15
CA LYS A 433 8.60 9.50 -36.58
C LYS A 433 7.43 8.80 -37.26
N GLY A 434 6.69 7.97 -36.50
CA GLY A 434 5.56 7.19 -36.97
C GLY A 434 5.95 5.91 -37.71
N SER A 435 7.18 5.44 -37.54
CA SER A 435 7.56 4.11 -37.98
C SER A 435 7.17 3.09 -36.93
N LEU A 436 6.52 2.02 -37.40
CA LEU A 436 6.13 0.92 -36.52
C LEU A 436 7.18 -0.19 -36.60
N TRP A 437 7.81 -0.47 -35.44
CA TRP A 437 8.77 -1.52 -35.28
C TRP A 437 8.04 -2.79 -34.86
N ILE A 438 8.20 -3.85 -35.60
CA ILE A 438 7.44 -5.10 -35.49
C ILE A 438 8.44 -6.23 -35.27
N PHE A 439 8.44 -6.81 -34.08
CA PHE A 439 9.22 -7.98 -33.79
C PHE A 439 8.38 -9.24 -33.99
N SER A 440 8.82 -10.13 -34.87
CA SER A 440 8.16 -11.40 -35.17
C SER A 440 9.09 -12.58 -34.93
N GLN A 441 8.56 -13.79 -35.06
CA GLN A 441 9.36 -15.02 -34.94
C GLN A 441 10.48 -15.12 -35.97
N SER A 442 10.32 -14.48 -37.17
CA SER A 442 11.32 -14.53 -38.23
C SER A 442 12.28 -13.34 -38.23
N GLY A 443 12.07 -12.33 -37.38
CA GLY A 443 12.95 -11.19 -37.30
C GLY A 443 12.28 -9.87 -36.98
N LEU A 444 13.04 -8.79 -37.10
CA LEU A 444 12.59 -7.42 -36.83
C LEU A 444 12.28 -6.72 -38.15
N TYR A 445 11.08 -6.15 -38.23
CA TYR A 445 10.60 -5.35 -39.35
C TYR A 445 10.32 -3.92 -38.94
N VAL A 446 10.47 -2.99 -39.86
CA VAL A 446 10.10 -1.59 -39.65
C VAL A 446 9.17 -1.16 -40.76
N LYS A 447 7.89 -0.92 -40.43
CA LYS A 447 6.94 -0.27 -41.34
C LYS A 447 7.10 1.24 -41.20
N ARG A 448 7.41 1.90 -42.30
CA ARG A 448 7.56 3.36 -42.37
C ARG A 448 6.22 4.07 -42.63
N PRO A 449 6.16 5.40 -42.41
CA PRO A 449 4.98 6.20 -42.74
C PRO A 449 4.61 6.17 -44.23
N ASP A 450 5.57 5.91 -45.12
CA ASP A 450 5.36 5.74 -46.56
C ASP A 450 4.83 4.35 -46.96
N ASN A 451 4.46 3.53 -45.97
CA ASN A 451 4.01 2.15 -46.08
C ASN A 451 5.08 1.15 -46.56
N SER A 452 6.33 1.54 -46.74
CA SER A 452 7.40 0.60 -47.02
C SER A 452 7.74 -0.22 -45.77
N ILE A 453 8.00 -1.53 -45.95
CA ILE A 453 8.43 -2.44 -44.89
C ILE A 453 9.88 -2.83 -45.12
N LEU A 454 10.71 -2.63 -44.10
CA LEU A 454 12.11 -2.99 -44.11
C LEU A 454 12.32 -4.18 -43.18
N LEU A 455 13.18 -5.10 -43.58
CA LEU A 455 13.64 -6.21 -42.74
C LEU A 455 15.03 -5.89 -42.19
N ALA A 456 15.27 -6.12 -40.89
CA ALA A 456 16.63 -6.17 -40.37
C ALA A 456 17.35 -7.40 -40.92
N ALA A 457 18.11 -7.17 -41.99
CA ALA A 457 18.69 -8.23 -42.79
C ALA A 457 20.08 -8.64 -42.28
N SER A 458 20.18 -9.36 -41.18
CA SER A 458 21.39 -10.17 -40.95
C SER A 458 21.05 -11.40 -40.12
N SER A 459 21.67 -12.53 -40.46
CA SER A 459 21.71 -13.73 -39.61
C SER A 459 22.27 -13.46 -38.22
N ASP A 460 22.91 -12.31 -38.02
CA ASP A 460 23.59 -11.91 -36.78
C ASP A 460 22.77 -10.94 -35.93
N PHE A 461 21.53 -10.59 -36.38
CA PHE A 461 20.66 -9.73 -35.58
C PHE A 461 20.21 -10.47 -34.32
N PRO A 462 20.40 -9.88 -33.10
CA PRO A 462 20.06 -10.57 -31.86
C PRO A 462 18.56 -10.86 -31.77
N GLU A 463 18.23 -12.07 -31.33
CA GLU A 463 16.84 -12.42 -31.07
C GLU A 463 16.32 -11.59 -29.89
N MET A 464 15.31 -10.75 -30.15
CA MET A 464 14.73 -9.89 -29.13
C MET A 464 13.66 -10.63 -28.32
N SER A 465 13.47 -10.24 -27.07
CA SER A 465 12.37 -10.69 -26.22
C SER A 465 11.32 -9.60 -26.03
N SER A 466 11.75 -8.32 -25.99
CA SER A 466 10.83 -7.18 -25.87
C SER A 466 11.40 -5.93 -26.53
N LEU A 467 10.51 -5.04 -26.98
CA LEU A 467 10.83 -3.72 -27.53
C LEU A 467 10.18 -2.63 -26.68
N THR A 468 10.86 -1.50 -26.56
CA THR A 468 10.31 -0.30 -25.91
C THR A 468 10.88 0.96 -26.54
N SER A 469 10.31 2.13 -26.21
CA SER A 469 10.81 3.40 -26.71
C SER A 469 10.90 4.44 -25.60
N ASP A 470 11.93 5.26 -25.65
CA ASP A 470 12.07 6.40 -24.75
C ASP A 470 11.26 7.62 -25.25
N ARG A 471 11.28 8.71 -24.46
CA ARG A 471 10.60 9.97 -24.81
C ARG A 471 11.16 10.66 -26.03
N GLU A 472 12.43 10.45 -26.32
CA GLU A 472 13.11 11.01 -27.49
C GLU A 472 12.78 10.23 -28.76
N GLY A 473 12.11 9.06 -28.62
CA GLY A 473 11.74 8.19 -29.71
C GLY A 473 12.82 7.21 -30.14
N ASN A 474 13.88 7.06 -29.32
CA ASN A 474 14.83 5.98 -29.53
C ASN A 474 14.17 4.65 -29.20
N ILE A 475 14.47 3.65 -30.01
CA ILE A 475 13.96 2.30 -29.81
C ILE A 475 14.99 1.46 -29.07
N TRP A 476 14.52 0.76 -28.07
CA TRP A 476 15.32 -0.13 -27.24
C TRP A 476 14.82 -1.55 -27.36
N GLY A 477 15.71 -2.48 -27.54
CA GLY A 477 15.41 -3.91 -27.59
C GLY A 477 16.12 -4.64 -26.47
N VAL A 478 15.41 -5.57 -25.84
CA VAL A 478 16.00 -6.53 -24.91
C VAL A 478 16.04 -7.88 -25.58
N SER A 479 17.21 -8.51 -25.63
CA SER A 479 17.40 -9.78 -26.31
C SER A 479 17.25 -10.99 -25.37
N THR A 480 17.00 -12.14 -25.98
CA THR A 480 16.90 -13.42 -25.26
C THR A 480 18.21 -13.81 -24.57
N ASP A 481 19.36 -13.31 -25.04
CA ASP A 481 20.67 -13.49 -24.41
C ASP A 481 20.99 -12.42 -23.35
N LYS A 482 19.96 -11.72 -22.85
CA LYS A 482 20.01 -10.78 -21.70
C LYS A 482 20.87 -9.55 -21.95
N LYS A 483 20.76 -8.99 -23.12
CA LYS A 483 21.45 -7.76 -23.51
C LYS A 483 20.47 -6.69 -23.91
N VAL A 484 20.84 -5.44 -23.69
CA VAL A 484 20.05 -4.24 -24.05
C VAL A 484 20.71 -3.57 -25.24
N TYR A 485 19.93 -3.35 -26.26
CA TYR A 485 20.37 -2.74 -27.51
C TYR A 485 19.58 -1.45 -27.77
N ARG A 486 20.28 -0.46 -28.28
CA ARG A 486 19.64 0.69 -28.95
C ARG A 486 19.49 0.38 -30.41
N LEU A 487 18.29 0.49 -30.93
CA LEU A 487 17.94 0.20 -32.32
C LEU A 487 17.77 1.52 -33.09
N SER A 488 18.21 1.54 -34.32
CA SER A 488 18.05 2.70 -35.22
C SER A 488 17.74 2.26 -36.65
N CYS A 489 16.99 3.10 -37.38
CA CYS A 489 16.71 2.91 -38.79
C CYS A 489 17.10 4.19 -39.55
N ILE A 490 18.22 4.13 -40.28
CA ILE A 490 18.79 5.25 -41.05
C ILE A 490 18.91 4.78 -42.51
N ASP A 491 18.45 5.59 -43.44
CA ASP A 491 18.59 5.34 -44.90
C ASP A 491 18.25 3.90 -45.35
N ARG A 492 17.16 3.35 -44.82
CA ARG A 492 16.66 1.98 -45.08
C ARG A 492 17.49 0.86 -44.43
N ASN A 493 18.48 1.20 -43.62
CA ASN A 493 19.26 0.20 -42.89
C ASN A 493 18.85 0.20 -41.40
N ILE A 494 18.50 -0.98 -40.88
CA ILE A 494 18.25 -1.18 -39.47
C ILE A 494 19.59 -1.60 -38.84
N SER A 495 19.99 -0.88 -37.81
CA SER A 495 21.22 -1.14 -37.07
C SER A 495 20.95 -1.26 -35.57
N TYR A 496 21.85 -1.90 -34.86
CA TYR A 496 21.76 -2.08 -33.43
C TYR A 496 23.12 -1.79 -32.78
N GLU A 497 23.05 -1.24 -31.57
CA GLU A 497 24.21 -0.95 -30.74
C GLU A 497 24.00 -1.58 -29.36
N LEU A 498 24.92 -2.44 -28.93
CA LEU A 498 24.90 -3.01 -27.57
C LEU A 498 25.16 -1.90 -26.56
N LYS A 499 24.27 -1.74 -25.58
CA LYS A 499 24.40 -0.73 -24.51
C LYS A 499 24.70 -1.35 -23.16
N ALA A 500 24.09 -2.47 -22.83
CA ALA A 500 24.27 -3.12 -21.56
C ALA A 500 24.06 -4.64 -21.61
N CYS A 501 24.60 -5.31 -20.60
CA CYS A 501 24.27 -6.70 -20.27
C CYS A 501 23.49 -6.69 -18.95
N ILE A 502 22.52 -7.60 -18.80
CA ILE A 502 21.70 -7.71 -17.60
C ILE A 502 22.24 -8.84 -16.72
N PRO A 503 23.23 -8.59 -15.83
CA PRO A 503 23.93 -9.66 -15.11
C PRO A 503 23.12 -10.31 -13.99
N VAL A 504 22.03 -9.64 -13.56
CA VAL A 504 21.21 -10.06 -12.40
C VAL A 504 20.19 -11.17 -12.72
N LEU A 505 20.00 -11.52 -14.00
CA LEU A 505 19.09 -12.59 -14.39
C LEU A 505 19.76 -13.96 -14.24
N SER A 506 19.07 -14.91 -13.59
CA SER A 506 19.54 -16.31 -13.46
C SER A 506 19.58 -17.05 -14.81
N GLY A 507 20.26 -18.19 -14.86
CA GLY A 507 20.58 -18.89 -16.13
C GLY A 507 19.39 -19.20 -17.05
N GLN A 508 18.21 -19.51 -16.52
CA GLN A 508 17.01 -19.86 -17.31
C GLN A 508 15.95 -18.76 -17.33
N GLU A 509 16.22 -17.62 -16.71
CA GLU A 509 15.26 -16.52 -16.61
C GLU A 509 15.35 -15.61 -17.83
N ASN A 510 14.22 -15.32 -18.45
CA ASN A 510 14.09 -14.45 -19.61
C ASN A 510 13.37 -13.15 -19.23
N VAL A 511 13.53 -12.12 -20.04
CA VAL A 511 12.72 -10.88 -19.93
C VAL A 511 11.44 -11.09 -20.72
N ASN A 512 10.30 -10.92 -20.06
CA ASN A 512 8.99 -11.00 -20.68
C ASN A 512 8.51 -9.67 -21.22
N HIS A 513 8.84 -8.58 -20.49
CA HIS A 513 8.38 -7.25 -20.84
C HIS A 513 9.39 -6.17 -20.41
N ALA A 514 9.47 -5.09 -21.19
CA ALA A 514 10.32 -3.95 -20.93
C ALA A 514 9.58 -2.64 -21.18
N CYS A 515 9.77 -1.65 -20.31
CA CYS A 515 9.28 -0.28 -20.54
C CYS A 515 10.29 0.76 -20.03
N ILE A 516 10.20 1.99 -20.52
CA ILE A 516 11.04 3.11 -20.08
C ILE A 516 10.16 4.15 -19.39
N ASP A 517 10.54 4.49 -18.16
CA ASP A 517 9.83 5.47 -17.34
C ASP A 517 10.10 6.92 -17.78
N ARG A 518 9.45 7.85 -17.07
CA ARG A 518 9.61 9.29 -17.34
C ARG A 518 10.99 9.84 -17.04
N GLU A 519 11.76 9.16 -16.23
CA GLU A 519 13.12 9.51 -15.85
C GLU A 519 14.16 8.94 -16.82
N GLY A 520 13.72 8.09 -17.76
CA GLY A 520 14.56 7.42 -18.74
C GLY A 520 15.16 6.10 -18.25
N CYS A 521 14.76 5.59 -17.08
CA CYS A 521 15.18 4.29 -16.59
C CYS A 521 14.44 3.16 -17.28
N LEU A 522 15.13 2.07 -17.60
CA LEU A 522 14.54 0.88 -18.19
C LEU A 522 14.07 -0.07 -17.09
N TRP A 523 12.80 -0.41 -17.13
CA TRP A 523 12.17 -1.39 -16.25
C TRP A 523 11.97 -2.69 -17.00
N LEU A 524 12.27 -3.79 -16.34
CA LEU A 524 12.19 -5.14 -16.90
C LEU A 524 11.35 -6.03 -16.00
N VAL A 525 10.51 -6.85 -16.60
CA VAL A 525 9.81 -7.94 -15.92
C VAL A 525 10.33 -9.27 -16.44
N SER A 526 10.78 -10.12 -15.55
CA SER A 526 11.30 -11.44 -15.91
C SER A 526 10.23 -12.52 -15.96
N SER A 527 10.57 -13.65 -16.54
CA SER A 527 9.69 -14.84 -16.60
C SER A 527 9.40 -15.45 -15.23
N LEU A 528 10.16 -15.08 -14.19
CA LEU A 528 9.92 -15.46 -12.80
C LEU A 528 9.18 -14.36 -12.01
N GLY A 529 8.63 -13.35 -12.67
CA GLY A 529 7.89 -12.26 -12.02
C GLY A 529 8.76 -11.22 -11.30
N ARG A 530 10.09 -11.30 -11.40
CA ARG A 530 10.99 -10.32 -10.80
C ARG A 530 11.01 -9.03 -11.61
N ILE A 531 11.13 -7.90 -10.92
CA ILE A 531 11.20 -6.57 -11.52
C ILE A 531 12.60 -6.00 -11.33
N PHE A 532 13.17 -5.47 -12.40
CA PHE A 532 14.47 -4.80 -12.39
C PHE A 532 14.34 -3.38 -12.91
N LYS A 533 15.06 -2.45 -12.30
CA LYS A 533 15.16 -1.06 -12.75
C LYS A 533 16.61 -0.77 -13.12
N SER A 534 16.83 -0.11 -14.26
CA SER A 534 18.14 0.40 -14.61
C SER A 534 18.37 1.79 -14.03
N ASP A 535 19.64 2.23 -14.02
CA ASP A 535 19.98 3.65 -13.98
C ASP A 535 19.52 4.38 -15.27
N THR A 536 19.62 5.70 -15.30
CA THR A 536 19.24 6.52 -16.45
C THR A 536 20.08 6.22 -17.70
N ASN A 537 21.32 5.77 -17.54
CA ASN A 537 22.21 5.37 -18.64
C ASN A 537 21.94 3.94 -19.13
N LYS A 538 21.15 3.16 -18.42
CA LYS A 538 20.82 1.76 -18.67
C LYS A 538 22.04 0.81 -18.59
N GLU A 539 23.03 1.18 -17.79
CA GLU A 539 24.27 0.43 -17.60
C GLU A 539 24.25 -0.47 -16.36
N ALA A 540 23.60 -0.01 -15.28
CA ALA A 540 23.44 -0.75 -14.03
C ALA A 540 21.99 -1.13 -13.80
N PHE A 541 21.75 -2.36 -13.32
CA PHE A 541 20.41 -2.88 -13.02
C PHE A 541 20.32 -3.30 -11.56
N GLU A 542 19.29 -2.82 -10.89
CA GLU A 542 18.94 -3.22 -9.53
C GLU A 542 17.71 -4.12 -9.57
N ASN A 543 17.75 -5.20 -8.80
CA ASN A 543 16.54 -5.97 -8.52
C ASN A 543 15.67 -5.12 -7.58
N MET A 544 14.54 -4.71 -8.08
CA MET A 544 13.51 -4.06 -7.28
C MET A 544 12.80 -5.16 -6.51
N ALA A 545 13.48 -5.68 -5.48
CA ALA A 545 12.88 -6.62 -4.57
C ALA A 545 11.67 -5.92 -3.92
N LEU A 546 10.51 -6.15 -4.47
CA LEU A 546 9.29 -6.16 -3.70
C LEU A 546 9.49 -7.36 -2.77
N ASP A 547 10.02 -7.08 -1.57
CA ASP A 547 10.44 -8.05 -0.56
C ASP A 547 9.89 -9.46 -0.78
N ASN A 548 10.75 -10.39 -1.20
CA ASN A 548 10.68 -11.87 -1.13
C ASN A 548 9.31 -12.59 -1.26
N GLN A 549 8.26 -11.96 -1.82
CA GLN A 549 6.88 -12.44 -1.64
C GLN A 549 6.05 -12.58 -2.92
N ILE A 550 6.66 -12.42 -4.09
CA ILE A 550 5.99 -12.75 -5.36
C ILE A 550 6.52 -14.09 -5.89
N ASP A 551 6.58 -15.10 -5.03
CA ASP A 551 7.05 -16.42 -5.46
C ASP A 551 6.08 -17.15 -6.40
N ASP A 552 4.82 -16.70 -6.52
CA ASP A 552 3.79 -17.35 -7.37
C ASP A 552 2.98 -16.38 -8.24
N CYS A 553 3.36 -15.12 -8.36
CA CYS A 553 2.66 -14.16 -9.21
C CYS A 553 3.44 -13.92 -10.52
N SER A 554 2.85 -14.26 -11.66
CA SER A 554 3.37 -13.81 -12.94
C SER A 554 2.94 -12.35 -13.16
N VAL A 555 3.90 -11.42 -13.13
CA VAL A 555 3.66 -10.06 -13.63
C VAL A 555 3.54 -10.14 -15.15
N LEU A 556 2.36 -9.81 -15.68
CA LEU A 556 2.06 -9.96 -17.10
C LEU A 556 2.49 -8.75 -17.94
N GLY A 557 2.71 -7.59 -17.32
CA GLY A 557 3.15 -6.38 -18.02
C GLY A 557 3.34 -5.17 -17.13
N LEU A 558 4.06 -4.19 -17.65
CA LEU A 558 4.18 -2.83 -17.12
C LEU A 558 3.53 -1.86 -18.12
N LEU A 559 2.75 -0.93 -17.64
CA LEU A 559 2.09 0.12 -18.44
C LEU A 559 2.85 1.44 -18.38
#